data_623801537b39cbe254fcdc79e49eaea9
#
_entry.id   623801537b39cbe254fcdc79e49eaea9
#
_cell.length_a   1.000
_cell.length_b   1.000
_cell.length_c   1.000
_cell.angle_alpha   90.00
_cell.angle_beta   90.00
_cell.angle_gamma   90.00
#
_symmetry.space_group_name_H-M   'P 1'
#
loop_
_entity.id
_entity.type
_entity.pdbx_description
1 polymer ?
#
loop_
_entity_poly.entity_id
_entity_poly.type
_entity_poly.pdbx_seq_one_letter_code
_entity_poly.pdbx_strand_id
1 'polypeptide(L)'
;MYNNVVESLVRIYQLAGYTTLRFNFRSVGSSEGEYDSGMGEQEDVKAALHYLTQRGKKVLDLAGYSFGSWVNALAISEVDTVDRMVMISPPVAFMDFNSVGLTPQIQLVVAGNQDQIAPVELIKNLLPTWNPRAHLEVIDGADHFYVGYTGKLESVLTAYLKDHGA
;
A
#
# COMPACT_ATOMS: atom_id res chain seq x y z
N MET A 1 8.45 -11.70 -6.62
CA MET A 1 7.34 -10.79 -6.93
C MET A 1 6.01 -11.51 -7.21
N TYR A 2 5.87 -12.72 -6.76
CA TYR A 2 4.65 -13.53 -6.89
C TYR A 2 3.93 -13.55 -5.54
N ASN A 3 3.06 -12.56 -5.33
CA ASN A 3 2.22 -12.44 -4.14
C ASN A 3 0.79 -12.18 -4.61
N ASN A 4 -0.16 -12.98 -4.17
CA ASN A 4 -1.57 -12.92 -4.59
C ASN A 4 -2.21 -11.55 -4.38
N VAL A 5 -1.89 -10.86 -3.27
CA VAL A 5 -2.41 -9.52 -2.97
C VAL A 5 -1.84 -8.49 -3.94
N VAL A 6 -0.52 -8.52 -4.19
CA VAL A 6 0.14 -7.62 -5.15
C VAL A 6 -0.34 -7.88 -6.57
N GLU A 7 -0.57 -9.14 -6.94
CA GLU A 7 -1.13 -9.48 -8.26
C GLU A 7 -2.56 -8.97 -8.43
N SER A 8 -3.39 -9.08 -7.38
CA SER A 8 -4.73 -8.49 -7.36
C SER A 8 -4.69 -6.97 -7.51
N LEU A 9 -3.82 -6.27 -6.77
CA LEU A 9 -3.62 -4.82 -6.92
C LEU A 9 -3.28 -4.47 -8.37
N VAL A 10 -2.25 -5.07 -8.94
CA VAL A 10 -1.83 -4.82 -10.33
C VAL A 10 -2.97 -5.04 -11.30
N ARG A 11 -3.68 -6.16 -11.18
CA ARG A 11 -4.79 -6.52 -12.07
C ARG A 11 -5.92 -5.51 -12.03
N ILE A 12 -6.34 -5.10 -10.83
CA ILE A 12 -7.48 -4.17 -10.68
C ILE A 12 -7.11 -2.76 -11.16
N TYR A 13 -5.90 -2.28 -10.87
CA TYR A 13 -5.43 -0.99 -11.39
C TYR A 13 -5.33 -0.99 -12.92
N GLN A 14 -4.84 -2.08 -13.53
CA GLN A 14 -4.79 -2.20 -15.00
C GLN A 14 -6.19 -2.25 -15.62
N LEU A 15 -7.16 -2.95 -15.01
CA LEU A 15 -8.56 -2.95 -15.46
C LEU A 15 -9.21 -1.57 -15.36
N ALA A 16 -8.78 -0.75 -14.41
CA ALA A 16 -9.19 0.65 -14.28
C ALA A 16 -8.44 1.62 -15.21
N GLY A 17 -7.56 1.11 -16.09
CA GLY A 17 -6.86 1.92 -17.10
C GLY A 17 -5.50 2.47 -16.65
N TYR A 18 -5.01 2.11 -15.46
CA TYR A 18 -3.71 2.56 -14.97
C TYR A 18 -2.55 1.78 -15.62
N THR A 19 -1.46 2.47 -15.86
CA THR A 19 -0.16 1.83 -16.06
C THR A 19 0.41 1.46 -14.69
N THR A 20 0.84 0.22 -14.51
CA THR A 20 1.37 -0.26 -13.23
C THR A 20 2.88 -0.51 -13.30
N LEU A 21 3.59 -0.13 -12.26
CA LEU A 21 4.96 -0.50 -11.98
C LEU A 21 5.00 -1.29 -10.68
N ARG A 22 5.62 -2.46 -10.69
CA ARG A 22 5.95 -3.22 -9.48
C ARG A 22 7.43 -3.59 -9.49
N PHE A 23 8.02 -3.60 -8.33
CA PHE A 23 9.44 -3.92 -8.16
C PHE A 23 9.66 -4.79 -6.92
N ASN A 24 10.79 -5.43 -6.83
CA ASN A 24 11.27 -6.05 -5.59
C ASN A 24 12.11 -5.03 -4.84
N PHE A 25 11.93 -4.94 -3.54
CA PHE A 25 12.86 -4.21 -2.69
C PHE A 25 14.26 -4.81 -2.77
N ARG A 26 15.25 -4.04 -2.34
CA ARG A 26 16.64 -4.49 -2.18
C ARG A 26 16.69 -5.84 -1.47
N SER A 27 17.68 -6.64 -1.75
CA SER A 27 17.87 -8.01 -1.26
C SER A 27 16.78 -9.03 -1.65
N VAL A 28 15.74 -8.67 -2.39
CA VAL A 28 14.64 -9.56 -2.77
C VAL A 28 14.77 -10.01 -4.22
N GLY A 29 14.80 -11.32 -4.45
CA GLY A 29 14.88 -11.91 -5.79
C GLY A 29 16.19 -11.56 -6.48
N SER A 30 16.12 -10.81 -7.60
CA SER A 30 17.30 -10.35 -8.34
C SER A 30 17.68 -8.90 -8.03
N SER A 31 17.02 -8.24 -7.09
CA SER A 31 17.40 -6.90 -6.65
C SER A 31 18.67 -6.97 -5.80
N GLU A 32 19.61 -6.10 -6.12
CA GLU A 32 20.88 -5.98 -5.38
C GLU A 32 20.67 -5.25 -4.03
N GLY A 33 21.75 -5.16 -3.26
CA GLY A 33 21.77 -4.50 -1.95
C GLY A 33 21.37 -5.43 -0.80
N GLU A 34 21.27 -4.87 0.39
CA GLU A 34 20.95 -5.59 1.62
C GLU A 34 19.68 -5.02 2.25
N TYR A 35 18.95 -5.87 2.98
CA TYR A 35 17.80 -5.45 3.77
C TYR A 35 18.21 -4.42 4.83
N ASP A 36 17.52 -3.28 4.88
CA ASP A 36 17.89 -2.15 5.74
C ASP A 36 16.73 -1.69 6.66
N SER A 37 15.95 -2.64 7.14
CA SER A 37 14.90 -2.41 8.13
C SER A 37 13.91 -1.30 7.78
N GLY A 38 13.63 -1.12 6.49
CA GLY A 38 12.72 -0.12 5.95
C GLY A 38 13.38 1.21 5.56
N MET A 39 14.58 1.51 6.02
CA MET A 39 15.28 2.77 5.68
C MET A 39 15.72 2.78 4.21
N GLY A 40 16.51 1.82 3.83
CA GLY A 40 16.95 1.69 2.44
C GLY A 40 15.80 1.37 1.49
N GLU A 41 14.81 0.61 1.94
CA GLU A 41 13.64 0.29 1.14
C GLU A 41 12.79 1.54 0.80
N GLN A 42 12.82 2.61 1.62
CA GLN A 42 12.22 3.90 1.28
C GLN A 42 12.90 4.53 0.06
N GLU A 43 14.23 4.41 -0.05
CA GLU A 43 14.94 4.91 -1.23
C GLU A 43 14.56 4.12 -2.49
N ASP A 44 14.26 2.83 -2.38
CA ASP A 44 13.77 2.02 -3.49
C ASP A 44 12.39 2.54 -3.99
N VAL A 45 11.49 2.92 -3.06
CA VAL A 45 10.21 3.55 -3.38
C VAL A 45 10.41 4.90 -4.07
N LYS A 46 11.26 5.77 -3.50
CA LYS A 46 11.57 7.10 -4.08
C LYS A 46 12.17 6.97 -5.47
N ALA A 47 13.06 6.00 -5.70
CA ALA A 47 13.62 5.72 -7.02
C ALA A 47 12.56 5.28 -8.04
N ALA A 48 11.60 4.44 -7.64
CA ALA A 48 10.50 4.00 -8.49
C ALA A 48 9.57 5.18 -8.85
N LEU A 49 9.23 6.04 -7.90
CA LEU A 49 8.44 7.26 -8.12
C LEU A 49 9.16 8.22 -9.07
N HIS A 50 10.45 8.46 -8.84
CA HIS A 50 11.27 9.29 -9.72
C HIS A 50 11.32 8.74 -11.15
N TYR A 51 11.49 7.44 -11.32
CA TYR A 51 11.44 6.80 -12.63
C TYR A 51 10.12 7.05 -13.37
N LEU A 52 8.98 7.00 -12.67
CA LEU A 52 7.67 7.27 -13.27
C LEU A 52 7.51 8.75 -13.65
N THR A 53 7.92 9.67 -12.79
CA THR A 53 7.85 11.12 -13.06
C THR A 53 8.73 11.52 -14.25
N GLN A 54 9.93 10.96 -14.38
CA GLN A 54 10.80 11.17 -15.55
C GLN A 54 10.16 10.67 -16.86
N ARG A 55 9.23 9.72 -16.79
CA ARG A 55 8.45 9.23 -17.94
C ARG A 55 7.17 10.02 -18.18
N GLY A 56 7.05 11.19 -17.56
CA GLY A 56 5.92 12.11 -17.75
C GLY A 56 4.63 11.68 -17.07
N LYS A 57 4.69 10.73 -16.11
CA LYS A 57 3.51 10.36 -15.30
C LYS A 57 3.26 11.47 -14.27
N LYS A 58 2.05 12.02 -14.28
CA LYS A 58 1.67 13.19 -13.45
C LYS A 58 0.78 12.81 -12.29
N VAL A 59 0.00 11.76 -12.41
CA VAL A 59 -0.88 11.23 -11.35
C VAL A 59 -0.32 9.89 -10.92
N LEU A 60 0.10 9.80 -9.67
CA LEU A 60 0.73 8.61 -9.12
C LEU A 60 -0.07 8.09 -7.92
N ASP A 61 -0.59 6.88 -8.07
CA ASP A 61 -1.15 6.11 -6.98
C ASP A 61 -0.08 5.15 -6.45
N LEU A 62 0.12 5.15 -5.14
CA LEU A 62 1.03 4.23 -4.47
C LEU A 62 0.23 3.18 -3.71
N ALA A 63 0.43 1.91 -4.03
CA ALA A 63 -0.25 0.83 -3.33
C ALA A 63 0.77 -0.10 -2.67
N GLY A 64 0.51 -0.49 -1.43
CA GLY A 64 1.39 -1.38 -0.68
C GLY A 64 0.63 -2.44 0.11
N TYR A 65 1.24 -3.61 0.24
CA TYR A 65 0.75 -4.70 1.07
C TYR A 65 1.76 -5.00 2.17
N SER A 66 1.27 -5.18 3.39
CA SER A 66 2.07 -5.58 4.55
C SER A 66 3.29 -4.65 4.73
N PHE A 67 4.52 -5.19 4.78
CA PHE A 67 5.77 -4.45 4.84
C PHE A 67 5.84 -3.32 3.80
N GLY A 68 5.40 -3.59 2.57
CA GLY A 68 5.38 -2.57 1.52
C GLY A 68 4.44 -1.40 1.82
N SER A 69 3.34 -1.59 2.55
CA SER A 69 2.47 -0.49 2.98
C SER A 69 3.14 0.42 4.01
N TRP A 70 3.90 -0.16 4.93
CA TRP A 70 4.67 0.60 5.94
C TRP A 70 5.79 1.41 5.31
N VAL A 71 6.63 0.78 4.49
CA VAL A 71 7.72 1.46 3.79
C VAL A 71 7.19 2.59 2.91
N ASN A 72 6.10 2.34 2.17
CA ASN A 72 5.46 3.36 1.34
C ASN A 72 5.00 4.56 2.18
N ALA A 73 4.34 4.32 3.32
CA ALA A 73 3.84 5.38 4.19
C ALA A 73 4.97 6.25 4.74
N LEU A 74 6.12 5.66 5.08
CA LEU A 74 7.31 6.40 5.51
C LEU A 74 7.93 7.19 4.35
N ALA A 75 8.05 6.57 3.17
CA ALA A 75 8.69 7.20 2.02
C ALA A 75 7.96 8.45 1.50
N ILE A 76 6.62 8.43 1.52
CA ILE A 76 5.82 9.54 0.96
C ILE A 76 5.75 10.77 1.87
N SER A 77 6.12 10.68 3.14
CA SER A 77 6.22 11.85 4.03
C SER A 77 7.22 12.90 3.52
N GLU A 78 8.13 12.49 2.66
CA GLU A 78 9.17 13.34 2.07
C GLU A 78 8.98 13.60 0.56
N VAL A 79 7.86 13.17 -0.04
CA VAL A 79 7.67 13.20 -1.50
C VAL A 79 6.28 13.72 -1.87
N ASP A 80 6.23 14.85 -2.56
CA ASP A 80 4.98 15.51 -3.00
C ASP A 80 4.38 14.94 -4.30
N THR A 81 4.96 13.87 -4.86
CA THR A 81 4.58 13.35 -6.17
C THR A 81 3.48 12.29 -6.12
N VAL A 82 3.08 11.84 -4.94
CA VAL A 82 2.04 10.82 -4.76
C VAL A 82 0.70 11.49 -4.49
N ASP A 83 -0.28 11.22 -5.34
CA ASP A 83 -1.63 11.77 -5.21
C ASP A 83 -2.46 10.95 -4.21
N ARG A 84 -2.35 9.62 -4.28
CA ARG A 84 -3.15 8.71 -3.45
C ARG A 84 -2.34 7.50 -3.01
N MET A 85 -2.63 7.02 -1.82
CA MET A 85 -2.06 5.79 -1.30
C MET A 85 -3.13 4.83 -0.82
N VAL A 86 -2.98 3.56 -1.22
CA VAL A 86 -3.77 2.42 -0.76
C VAL A 86 -2.89 1.49 0.07
N MET A 87 -3.33 1.18 1.27
CA MET A 87 -2.65 0.28 2.20
C MET A 87 -3.45 -1.00 2.38
N ILE A 88 -2.84 -2.14 2.09
CA ILE A 88 -3.45 -3.45 2.35
C ILE A 88 -2.73 -4.11 3.51
N SER A 89 -3.48 -4.42 4.58
CA SER A 89 -2.98 -5.06 5.79
C SER A 89 -1.68 -4.44 6.33
N PRO A 90 -1.67 -3.13 6.66
CA PRO A 90 -0.48 -2.51 7.26
C PRO A 90 -0.12 -3.22 8.56
N PRO A 91 1.15 -3.67 8.74
CA PRO A 91 1.52 -4.57 9.85
C PRO A 91 1.72 -3.81 11.17
N VAL A 92 0.65 -3.15 11.63
CA VAL A 92 0.66 -2.23 12.79
C VAL A 92 0.95 -2.91 14.13
N ALA A 93 0.83 -4.25 14.20
CA ALA A 93 1.21 -4.98 15.40
C ALA A 93 2.73 -5.20 15.53
N PHE A 94 3.50 -5.02 14.44
CA PHE A 94 4.92 -5.37 14.38
C PHE A 94 5.82 -4.23 13.94
N MET A 95 5.28 -3.24 13.20
CA MET A 95 6.03 -2.11 12.68
C MET A 95 5.59 -0.82 13.36
N ASP A 96 6.53 0.11 13.55
CA ASP A 96 6.23 1.41 14.14
C ASP A 96 5.59 2.34 13.08
N PHE A 97 4.30 2.62 13.28
CA PHE A 97 3.54 3.58 12.47
C PHE A 97 3.39 4.96 13.13
N ASN A 98 3.96 5.18 14.33
CA ASN A 98 3.87 6.48 15.00
C ASN A 98 4.64 7.56 14.24
N SER A 99 5.67 7.17 13.49
CA SER A 99 6.48 8.06 12.66
C SER A 99 5.82 8.47 11.34
N VAL A 100 4.71 7.82 10.93
CA VAL A 100 4.02 8.13 9.66
C VAL A 100 3.42 9.54 9.67
N GLY A 101 2.92 10.01 10.81
CA GLY A 101 2.34 11.34 10.93
C GLY A 101 1.13 11.60 10.03
N LEU A 102 0.76 12.87 9.87
CA LEU A 102 -0.35 13.27 9.01
C LEU A 102 0.04 13.12 7.54
N THR A 103 -0.61 12.20 6.85
CA THR A 103 -0.33 11.81 5.46
C THR A 103 -1.65 11.75 4.68
N PRO A 104 -2.14 12.88 4.16
CA PRO A 104 -3.44 12.96 3.48
C PRO A 104 -3.58 12.08 2.25
N GLN A 105 -2.44 11.65 1.69
CA GLN A 105 -2.40 10.72 0.55
C GLN A 105 -2.92 9.33 0.89
N ILE A 106 -2.86 8.90 2.16
CA ILE A 106 -3.47 7.63 2.60
C ILE A 106 -4.99 7.79 2.53
N GLN A 107 -5.62 7.21 1.53
CA GLN A 107 -7.06 7.36 1.29
C GLN A 107 -7.85 6.08 1.54
N LEU A 108 -7.24 4.92 1.33
CA LEU A 108 -7.87 3.64 1.58
C LEU A 108 -6.93 2.74 2.38
N VAL A 109 -7.47 2.13 3.44
CA VAL A 109 -6.83 1.03 4.16
C VAL A 109 -7.77 -0.17 4.10
N VAL A 110 -7.25 -1.34 3.75
CA VAL A 110 -8.02 -2.59 3.73
C VAL A 110 -7.35 -3.58 4.68
N ALA A 111 -8.13 -4.24 5.52
CA ALA A 111 -7.64 -5.29 6.42
C ALA A 111 -8.68 -6.41 6.59
N GLY A 112 -8.22 -7.61 6.88
CA GLY A 112 -9.07 -8.71 7.29
C GLY A 112 -9.40 -8.66 8.78
N ASN A 113 -10.60 -9.06 9.19
CA ASN A 113 -10.93 -9.10 10.63
C ASN A 113 -10.30 -10.29 11.38
N GLN A 114 -9.66 -11.23 10.67
CA GLN A 114 -8.87 -12.31 11.23
C GLN A 114 -7.35 -12.07 11.12
N ASP A 115 -6.95 -10.86 10.68
CA ASP A 115 -5.55 -10.49 10.51
C ASP A 115 -4.92 -10.11 11.86
N GLN A 116 -4.04 -10.97 12.37
CA GLN A 116 -3.31 -10.74 13.62
C GLN A 116 -2.06 -9.87 13.46
N ILE A 117 -1.61 -9.66 12.23
CA ILE A 117 -0.45 -8.83 11.89
C ILE A 117 -0.89 -7.38 11.69
N ALA A 118 -2.09 -7.20 11.12
CA ALA A 118 -2.72 -5.91 10.89
C ALA A 118 -4.10 -5.85 11.62
N PRO A 119 -4.15 -5.91 12.95
CA PRO A 119 -5.41 -5.95 13.69
C PRO A 119 -6.25 -4.70 13.43
N VAL A 120 -7.51 -4.90 13.04
CA VAL A 120 -8.45 -3.84 12.66
C VAL A 120 -8.58 -2.77 13.74
N GLU A 121 -8.61 -3.17 15.03
CA GLU A 121 -8.76 -2.21 16.13
C GLU A 121 -7.53 -1.31 16.31
N LEU A 122 -6.32 -1.83 16.06
CA LEU A 122 -5.11 -1.00 16.06
C LEU A 122 -5.12 -0.04 14.86
N ILE A 123 -5.53 -0.50 13.68
CA ILE A 123 -5.67 0.36 12.49
C ILE A 123 -6.68 1.48 12.75
N LYS A 124 -7.85 1.19 13.32
CA LYS A 124 -8.86 2.20 13.67
C LYS A 124 -8.31 3.30 14.58
N ASN A 125 -7.45 2.93 15.54
CA ASN A 125 -6.84 3.90 16.45
C ASN A 125 -5.79 4.78 15.77
N LEU A 126 -5.04 4.23 14.81
CA LEU A 126 -3.96 4.94 14.10
C LEU A 126 -4.48 5.76 12.91
N LEU A 127 -5.50 5.29 12.23
CA LEU A 127 -6.00 5.88 10.98
C LEU A 127 -6.30 7.38 11.09
N PRO A 128 -6.94 7.89 12.17
CA PRO A 128 -7.17 9.33 12.31
C PRO A 128 -5.89 10.15 12.43
N THR A 129 -4.78 9.56 12.88
CA THR A 129 -3.48 10.25 12.96
C THR A 129 -2.79 10.35 11.61
N TRP A 130 -3.09 9.43 10.69
CA TRP A 130 -2.57 9.46 9.32
C TRP A 130 -3.43 10.34 8.40
N ASN A 131 -4.71 10.05 8.33
CA ASN A 131 -5.69 10.86 7.62
C ASN A 131 -7.09 10.61 8.19
N PRO A 132 -7.70 11.60 8.88
CA PRO A 132 -9.03 11.45 9.46
C PRO A 132 -10.15 11.26 8.42
N ARG A 133 -9.84 11.45 7.12
CA ARG A 133 -10.78 11.24 6.01
C ARG A 133 -10.51 9.94 5.26
N ALA A 134 -9.48 9.19 5.63
CA ALA A 134 -9.18 7.91 5.01
C ALA A 134 -10.29 6.90 5.29
N HIS A 135 -10.54 6.05 4.31
CA HIS A 135 -11.54 5.00 4.40
C HIS A 135 -10.89 3.69 4.89
N LEU A 136 -11.54 3.01 5.84
CA LEU A 136 -11.15 1.68 6.28
C LEU A 136 -12.17 0.66 5.82
N GLU A 137 -11.76 -0.26 4.96
CA GLU A 137 -12.55 -1.42 4.55
C GLU A 137 -12.11 -2.68 5.28
N VAL A 138 -13.06 -3.37 5.90
CA VAL A 138 -12.79 -4.60 6.64
C VAL A 138 -13.38 -5.78 5.89
N ILE A 139 -12.53 -6.73 5.51
CA ILE A 139 -12.97 -7.96 4.84
C ILE A 139 -13.22 -9.05 5.88
N ASP A 140 -14.50 -9.35 6.08
CA ASP A 140 -14.93 -10.37 7.04
C ASP A 140 -14.42 -11.77 6.65
N GLY A 141 -13.77 -12.44 7.61
CA GLY A 141 -13.17 -13.77 7.48
C GLY A 141 -11.77 -13.79 6.90
N ALA A 142 -11.26 -12.68 6.35
CA ALA A 142 -9.90 -12.65 5.78
C ALA A 142 -8.84 -12.57 6.88
N ASP A 143 -7.77 -13.34 6.68
CA ASP A 143 -6.51 -13.23 7.40
C ASP A 143 -5.52 -12.34 6.64
N HIS A 144 -4.28 -12.24 7.14
CA HIS A 144 -3.22 -11.44 6.52
C HIS A 144 -2.93 -11.82 5.06
N PHE A 145 -3.09 -13.09 4.70
CA PHE A 145 -2.69 -13.63 3.40
C PHE A 145 -3.81 -13.61 2.35
N TYR A 146 -5.04 -13.31 2.75
CA TYR A 146 -6.22 -13.25 1.87
C TYR A 146 -6.48 -14.54 1.09
N VAL A 147 -6.08 -15.71 1.62
CA VAL A 147 -6.34 -16.98 0.97
C VAL A 147 -7.85 -17.24 0.92
N GLY A 148 -8.40 -17.39 -0.31
CA GLY A 148 -9.85 -17.50 -0.52
C GLY A 148 -10.62 -16.16 -0.48
N TYR A 149 -9.95 -15.04 -0.20
CA TYR A 149 -10.58 -13.71 -0.06
C TYR A 149 -10.08 -12.68 -1.08
N THR A 150 -9.19 -13.05 -1.99
CA THR A 150 -8.69 -12.13 -3.03
C THR A 150 -9.80 -11.53 -3.87
N GLY A 151 -10.87 -12.29 -4.18
CA GLY A 151 -12.03 -11.77 -4.91
C GLY A 151 -12.78 -10.66 -4.16
N LYS A 152 -12.88 -10.74 -2.83
CA LYS A 152 -13.46 -9.66 -2.01
C LYS A 152 -12.55 -8.43 -2.01
N LEU A 153 -11.24 -8.62 -1.86
CA LEU A 153 -10.25 -7.55 -1.95
C LEU A 153 -10.35 -6.83 -3.29
N GLU A 154 -10.43 -7.56 -4.37
CA GLU A 154 -10.57 -7.00 -5.73
C GLU A 154 -11.88 -6.22 -5.91
N SER A 155 -12.96 -6.68 -5.30
CA SER A 155 -14.23 -5.95 -5.32
C SER A 155 -14.13 -4.61 -4.59
N VAL A 156 -13.47 -4.57 -3.42
CA VAL A 156 -13.20 -3.34 -2.66
C VAL A 156 -12.37 -2.37 -3.49
N LEU A 157 -11.27 -2.83 -4.07
CA LEU A 157 -10.39 -2.02 -4.91
C LEU A 157 -11.11 -1.48 -6.15
N THR A 158 -11.94 -2.33 -6.77
CA THR A 158 -12.73 -1.92 -7.94
C THR A 158 -13.74 -0.82 -7.60
N ALA A 159 -14.43 -0.95 -6.47
CA ALA A 159 -15.35 0.09 -6.00
C ALA A 159 -14.61 1.39 -5.73
N TYR A 160 -13.51 1.33 -4.97
CA TYR A 160 -12.68 2.49 -4.66
C TYR A 160 -12.20 3.22 -5.92
N LEU A 161 -11.67 2.50 -6.91
CA LEU A 161 -11.14 3.11 -8.13
C LEU A 161 -12.24 3.67 -9.05
N LYS A 162 -13.49 3.19 -8.98
CA LYS A 162 -14.60 3.80 -9.71
C LYS A 162 -14.96 5.18 -9.16
N ASP A 163 -14.87 5.35 -7.85
CA ASP A 163 -15.26 6.60 -7.20
C ASP A 163 -14.13 7.64 -7.20
N HIS A 164 -12.86 7.20 -7.34
CA HIS A 164 -11.67 8.03 -7.22
C HIS A 164 -10.72 7.93 -8.43
N GLY A 165 -11.07 7.11 -9.44
CA GLY A 165 -10.32 6.97 -10.67
C GLY A 165 -10.35 8.24 -11.54
N ALA A 166 -9.31 8.40 -12.38
CA ALA A 166 -9.18 9.51 -13.31
C ALA A 166 -10.19 9.40 -14.46
#